data_f3810d6a965234a02b44d9e974bb34a3
#
_entry.id   f3810d6a965234a02b44d9e974bb34a3
#
_cell.length_a   1.000
_cell.length_b   1.000
_cell.length_c   1.000
_cell.angle_alpha   90.00
_cell.angle_beta   90.00
_cell.angle_gamma   90.00
#
_symmetry.space_group_name_H-M   'P 1'
#
loop_
_entity.id
_entity.type
_entity.pdbx_description
1 polymer ?
#
loop_
_entity_poly.entity_id
_entity_poly.type
_entity_poly.pdbx_seq_one_letter_code
_entity_poly.pdbx_strand_id
1 'polypeptide(L)'
;IAAALGIQRNDDPQKLVPLTTLRFGVRADKEGVLLKDFHMVHGYKIADVTERYYLSDAVFLVALESDDKSLLESIASALQNPVYPLYLGRKSCPPTLPIVLGVKGEDILTALKTEPYLYKNAHRKSVRISYEVTSGGAMVQDIPLSFSQLHRKHGWRMKREELLVVDSNPEHDAFSKL
;
A
#
# COMPACT_ATOMS: atom_id res chain seq x y z
N ILE A 1 1.59 -2.85 7.90
CA ILE A 1 1.73 -4.26 8.31
C ILE A 1 2.47 -4.34 9.65
N ALA A 2 3.71 -3.86 9.80
CA ALA A 2 4.48 -3.96 11.05
C ALA A 2 3.70 -3.45 12.28
N ALA A 3 3.01 -2.30 12.17
CA ALA A 3 2.17 -1.78 13.25
C ALA A 3 0.99 -2.72 13.60
N ALA A 4 0.37 -3.34 12.59
CA ALA A 4 -0.69 -4.32 12.79
C ALA A 4 -0.18 -5.55 13.55
N LEU A 5 0.99 -6.05 13.20
CA LEU A 5 1.66 -7.17 13.85
C LEU A 5 2.27 -6.83 15.24
N GLY A 6 2.18 -5.58 15.69
CA GLY A 6 2.74 -5.14 16.97
C GLY A 6 4.25 -4.96 16.97
N ILE A 7 4.91 -4.97 15.82
CA ILE A 7 6.36 -4.79 15.73
C ILE A 7 6.71 -3.33 15.99
N GLN A 8 7.47 -3.08 17.04
CA GLN A 8 7.89 -1.73 17.42
C GLN A 8 9.14 -1.30 16.65
N ARG A 9 9.36 0.02 16.58
CA ARG A 9 10.52 0.60 15.87
C ARG A 9 11.87 0.16 16.46
N ASN A 10 11.92 -0.12 17.75
CA ASN A 10 13.12 -0.53 18.48
C ASN A 10 13.23 -2.04 18.67
N ASP A 11 12.30 -2.81 18.08
CA ASP A 11 12.37 -4.26 18.09
C ASP A 11 13.53 -4.75 17.22
N ASP A 12 13.86 -6.04 17.39
CA ASP A 12 14.84 -6.71 16.55
C ASP A 12 14.43 -6.59 15.07
N PRO A 13 15.30 -6.02 14.22
CA PRO A 13 15.06 -5.90 12.78
C PRO A 13 14.74 -7.23 12.09
N GLN A 14 15.16 -8.36 12.65
CA GLN A 14 14.87 -9.70 12.12
C GLN A 14 13.37 -10.00 12.07
N LYS A 15 12.55 -9.39 12.93
CA LYS A 15 11.09 -9.51 12.88
C LYS A 15 10.48 -8.94 11.58
N LEU A 16 11.19 -8.06 10.88
CA LEU A 16 10.73 -7.45 9.62
C LEU A 16 11.19 -8.24 8.40
N VAL A 17 12.17 -9.13 8.53
CA VAL A 17 12.73 -9.89 7.39
C VAL A 17 11.65 -10.67 6.62
N PRO A 18 10.71 -11.39 7.25
CA PRO A 18 9.65 -12.09 6.52
C PRO A 18 8.79 -11.17 5.65
N LEU A 19 8.65 -9.90 6.04
CA LEU A 19 7.87 -8.93 5.26
C LEU A 19 8.61 -8.45 4.01
N THR A 20 9.93 -8.59 3.96
CA THR A 20 10.74 -8.17 2.79
C THR A 20 10.74 -9.20 1.67
N THR A 21 10.28 -10.42 1.92
CA THR A 21 10.15 -11.48 0.92
C THR A 21 8.82 -11.42 0.16
N LEU A 22 7.88 -10.59 0.63
CA LEU A 22 6.60 -10.41 -0.03
C LEU A 22 6.76 -9.70 -1.37
N ARG A 23 6.20 -10.27 -2.43
CA ARG A 23 6.01 -9.56 -3.69
C ARG A 23 4.83 -8.60 -3.55
N PHE A 24 4.93 -7.47 -4.23
CA PHE A 24 4.03 -6.34 -4.04
C PHE A 24 3.47 -5.84 -5.38
N GLY A 25 2.18 -5.53 -5.38
CA GLY A 25 1.52 -4.88 -6.51
C GLY A 25 0.39 -3.96 -6.06
N VAL A 26 0.07 -2.99 -6.92
CA VAL A 26 -0.93 -1.96 -6.66
C VAL A 26 -1.76 -1.69 -7.92
N ARG A 27 -3.07 -1.56 -7.76
CA ARG A 27 -3.98 -0.99 -8.74
C ARG A 27 -4.53 0.34 -8.22
N ALA A 28 -4.41 1.39 -9.02
CA ALA A 28 -4.90 2.72 -8.66
C ALA A 28 -6.37 2.87 -9.11
N ASP A 29 -7.32 2.50 -8.26
CA ASP A 29 -8.75 2.64 -8.56
C ASP A 29 -9.19 4.10 -8.53
N LYS A 30 -8.54 4.95 -7.74
CA LYS A 30 -8.62 6.40 -7.78
C LYS A 30 -7.26 6.99 -7.43
N GLU A 31 -6.65 7.75 -8.32
CA GLU A 31 -5.29 8.27 -8.09
C GLU A 31 -5.22 9.35 -7.01
N GLY A 32 -6.36 9.99 -6.74
CA GLY A 32 -6.43 11.08 -5.77
C GLY A 32 -5.90 12.41 -6.30
N VAL A 33 -5.86 13.40 -5.40
CA VAL A 33 -5.38 14.75 -5.69
C VAL A 33 -4.29 15.12 -4.70
N LEU A 34 -3.17 15.67 -5.20
CA LEU A 34 -2.09 16.14 -4.34
C LEU A 34 -2.54 17.38 -3.55
N LEU A 35 -2.59 17.25 -2.23
CA LEU A 35 -2.89 18.33 -1.31
C LEU A 35 -1.58 18.83 -0.68
N LYS A 36 -1.33 20.13 -0.76
CA LYS A 36 -0.23 20.81 -0.09
C LYS A 36 -0.75 21.51 1.16
N ASP A 37 -0.18 21.18 2.30
CA ASP A 37 -0.55 21.72 3.61
C ASP A 37 0.63 22.48 4.21
N PHE A 38 0.33 23.63 4.80
CA PHE A 38 1.33 24.48 5.45
C PHE A 38 1.21 24.35 6.97
N HIS A 39 2.33 24.04 7.61
CA HIS A 39 2.42 24.01 9.06
C HIS A 39 3.48 25.00 9.54
N MET A 40 3.11 25.82 10.50
CA MET A 40 4.08 26.65 11.23
C MET A 40 4.64 25.85 12.40
N VAL A 41 5.95 25.80 12.48
CA VAL A 41 6.67 25.25 13.64
C VAL A 41 7.23 26.44 14.42
N HIS A 42 6.72 26.64 15.64
CA HIS A 42 7.23 27.67 16.53
C HIS A 42 8.41 27.11 17.32
N GLY A 43 9.63 27.53 16.96
CA GLY A 43 10.82 27.37 17.79
C GLY A 43 10.94 28.50 18.81
N TYR A 44 11.92 28.41 19.72
CA TYR A 44 12.10 29.40 20.80
C TYR A 44 12.37 30.84 20.32
N LYS A 45 12.86 31.02 19.09
CA LYS A 45 13.21 32.33 18.51
C LYS A 45 12.75 32.56 17.05
N ILE A 46 12.34 31.53 16.35
CA ILE A 46 12.02 31.61 14.92
C ILE A 46 10.79 30.74 14.66
N ALA A 47 9.88 31.26 13.85
CA ALA A 47 8.77 30.48 13.30
C ALA A 47 9.15 30.06 11.87
N ASP A 48 9.26 28.76 11.64
CA ASP A 48 9.52 28.19 10.31
C ASP A 48 8.25 27.62 9.70
N VAL A 49 8.08 27.85 8.40
CA VAL A 49 7.01 27.23 7.61
C VAL A 49 7.50 25.91 7.05
N THR A 50 6.79 24.83 7.36
CA THR A 50 7.04 23.52 6.77
C THR A 50 5.91 23.14 5.83
N GLU A 51 6.25 22.72 4.63
CA GLU A 51 5.31 22.22 3.62
C GLU A 51 5.16 20.69 3.74
N ARG A 52 3.93 20.23 3.66
CA ARG A 52 3.60 18.82 3.72
C ARG A 52 2.66 18.47 2.59
N TYR A 53 2.95 17.35 1.95
CA TYR A 53 2.16 16.87 0.83
C TYR A 53 1.36 15.63 1.24
N TYR A 54 0.09 15.61 0.88
CA TYR A 54 -0.83 14.50 1.10
C TYR A 54 -1.50 14.11 -0.22
N LEU A 55 -1.86 12.87 -0.32
CA LEU A 55 -2.70 12.39 -1.42
C LEU A 55 -4.13 12.27 -0.89
N SER A 56 -5.01 13.19 -1.33
CA SER A 56 -6.41 13.22 -0.91
C SER A 56 -7.27 12.36 -1.83
N ASP A 57 -8.24 11.66 -1.25
CA ASP A 57 -9.24 10.86 -1.97
C ASP A 57 -8.68 9.77 -2.88
N ALA A 58 -7.48 9.29 -2.63
CA ALA A 58 -6.91 8.16 -3.35
C ALA A 58 -7.53 6.84 -2.89
N VAL A 59 -7.75 5.92 -3.83
CA VAL A 59 -8.20 4.56 -3.55
C VAL A 59 -7.27 3.59 -4.29
N PHE A 60 -6.57 2.76 -3.53
CA PHE A 60 -5.62 1.79 -4.05
C PHE A 60 -6.00 0.39 -3.59
N LEU A 61 -6.06 -0.54 -4.53
CA LEU A 61 -6.03 -1.97 -4.24
C LEU A 61 -4.58 -2.41 -4.14
N VAL A 62 -4.21 -3.01 -3.01
CA VAL A 62 -2.85 -3.54 -2.77
C VAL A 62 -2.91 -5.06 -2.73
N ALA A 63 -2.06 -5.72 -3.49
CA ALA A 63 -1.85 -7.16 -3.45
C ALA A 63 -0.46 -7.47 -2.89
N LEU A 64 -0.42 -8.44 -1.99
CA LEU A 64 0.79 -9.04 -1.44
C LEU A 64 0.81 -10.51 -1.83
N GLU A 65 1.95 -11.01 -2.28
CA GLU A 65 2.10 -12.40 -2.67
C GLU A 65 3.27 -13.05 -1.95
N SER A 66 3.06 -14.28 -1.49
CA SER A 66 4.06 -15.12 -0.82
C SER A 66 3.73 -16.58 -1.06
N ASP A 67 4.75 -17.44 -1.11
CA ASP A 67 4.60 -18.89 -1.07
C ASP A 67 4.23 -19.38 0.34
N ASP A 68 4.46 -18.55 1.36
CA ASP A 68 4.05 -18.81 2.75
C ASP A 68 2.63 -18.28 3.00
N LYS A 69 1.65 -19.19 2.83
CA LYS A 69 0.24 -18.88 3.10
C LYS A 69 -0.01 -18.49 4.56
N SER A 70 0.72 -19.08 5.51
CA SER A 70 0.55 -18.78 6.93
C SER A 70 0.95 -17.35 7.26
N LEU A 71 1.98 -16.83 6.59
CA LEU A 71 2.39 -15.42 6.68
C LEU A 71 1.28 -14.49 6.17
N LEU A 72 0.66 -14.80 5.02
CA LEU A 72 -0.43 -13.99 4.47
C LEU A 72 -1.66 -14.00 5.37
N GLU A 73 -2.05 -15.15 5.92
CA GLU A 73 -3.17 -15.28 6.86
C GLU A 73 -2.90 -14.51 8.17
N SER A 74 -1.67 -14.58 8.68
CA SER A 74 -1.24 -13.81 9.85
C SER A 74 -1.32 -12.30 9.61
N ILE A 75 -0.87 -11.83 8.43
CA ILE A 75 -0.96 -10.41 8.04
C ILE A 75 -2.43 -10.00 7.92
N ALA A 76 -3.29 -10.80 7.28
CA ALA A 76 -4.70 -10.50 7.12
C ALA A 76 -5.41 -10.40 8.49
N SER A 77 -5.17 -11.34 9.39
CA SER A 77 -5.70 -11.33 10.76
C SER A 77 -5.22 -10.11 11.55
N ALA A 78 -3.92 -9.78 11.47
CA ALA A 78 -3.36 -8.62 12.14
C ALA A 78 -3.91 -7.29 11.59
N LEU A 79 -4.17 -7.18 10.29
CA LEU A 79 -4.76 -5.98 9.70
C LEU A 79 -6.24 -5.79 10.09
N GLN A 80 -6.97 -6.88 10.35
CA GLN A 80 -8.36 -6.83 10.85
C GLN A 80 -8.40 -6.48 12.35
N ASN A 81 -7.42 -6.96 13.13
CA ASN A 81 -7.32 -6.75 14.58
C ASN A 81 -5.92 -6.19 14.94
N PRO A 82 -5.61 -4.95 14.55
CA PRO A 82 -4.27 -4.42 14.66
C PRO A 82 -3.87 -4.14 16.11
N VAL A 83 -2.63 -4.50 16.48
CA VAL A 83 -2.05 -4.19 17.81
C VAL A 83 -1.93 -2.68 18.01
N TYR A 84 -1.53 -1.96 16.97
CA TYR A 84 -1.46 -0.50 16.99
C TYR A 84 -2.40 0.12 15.95
N PRO A 85 -3.01 1.29 16.23
CA PRO A 85 -3.86 2.00 15.27
C PRO A 85 -3.15 2.20 13.94
N LEU A 86 -3.85 1.89 12.84
CA LEU A 86 -3.30 2.00 11.49
C LEU A 86 -3.51 3.41 10.94
N TYR A 87 -2.51 3.90 10.21
CA TYR A 87 -2.58 5.18 9.52
C TYR A 87 -1.66 5.21 8.29
N LEU A 88 -2.01 6.02 7.32
CA LEU A 88 -1.32 6.17 6.03
C LEU A 88 -0.33 7.35 6.10
N GLY A 89 0.87 7.08 6.64
CA GLY A 89 1.93 8.06 6.83
C GLY A 89 1.79 8.90 8.10
N ARG A 90 0.62 9.45 8.40
CA ARG A 90 0.35 10.25 9.61
C ARG A 90 -0.87 9.73 10.36
N LYS A 91 -0.90 9.94 11.68
CA LYS A 91 -2.03 9.55 12.54
C LYS A 91 -3.35 10.24 12.16
N SER A 92 -3.29 11.41 11.53
CA SER A 92 -4.46 12.13 11.01
C SER A 92 -5.03 11.54 9.71
N CYS A 93 -4.38 10.54 9.12
CA CYS A 93 -4.79 9.89 7.88
C CYS A 93 -5.10 8.41 8.13
N PRO A 94 -6.18 8.06 8.85
CA PRO A 94 -6.56 6.66 9.02
C PRO A 94 -7.09 6.09 7.70
N PRO A 95 -6.99 4.77 7.46
CA PRO A 95 -7.67 4.13 6.34
C PRO A 95 -9.20 4.21 6.55
N THR A 96 -9.94 4.47 5.47
CA THR A 96 -11.40 4.67 5.50
C THR A 96 -12.19 3.54 4.88
N LEU A 97 -11.55 2.68 4.09
CA LEU A 97 -12.14 1.50 3.47
C LEU A 97 -11.74 0.23 4.24
N PRO A 98 -12.46 -0.89 4.07
CA PRO A 98 -12.00 -2.17 4.56
C PRO A 98 -10.56 -2.44 4.10
N ILE A 99 -9.66 -2.74 5.04
CA ILE A 99 -8.23 -2.89 4.73
C ILE A 99 -7.96 -4.25 4.11
N VAL A 100 -8.70 -5.28 4.52
CA VAL A 100 -8.51 -6.67 4.09
C VAL A 100 -9.70 -7.13 3.28
N LEU A 101 -9.46 -7.52 2.03
CA LEU A 101 -10.46 -8.10 1.15
C LEU A 101 -10.43 -9.63 1.15
N GLY A 102 -9.35 -10.24 1.62
CA GLY A 102 -9.20 -11.68 1.78
C GLY A 102 -7.83 -12.19 1.32
N VAL A 103 -7.60 -13.49 1.55
CA VAL A 103 -6.44 -14.25 1.05
C VAL A 103 -6.92 -15.14 -0.09
N LYS A 104 -6.26 -15.05 -1.24
CA LYS A 104 -6.61 -15.78 -2.47
C LYS A 104 -5.50 -16.73 -2.89
N GLY A 105 -5.83 -17.73 -3.71
CA GLY A 105 -4.86 -18.67 -4.29
C GLY A 105 -4.38 -18.26 -5.68
N GLU A 106 -4.51 -17.01 -6.06
CA GLU A 106 -4.15 -16.46 -7.37
C GLU A 106 -2.82 -15.73 -7.30
N ASP A 107 -2.14 -15.58 -8.45
CA ASP A 107 -0.97 -14.70 -8.54
C ASP A 107 -1.36 -13.21 -8.43
N ILE A 108 -0.36 -12.38 -8.12
CA ILE A 108 -0.54 -10.96 -7.85
C ILE A 108 -1.21 -10.21 -9.02
N LEU A 109 -0.86 -10.53 -10.26
CA LEU A 109 -1.39 -9.84 -11.43
C LEU A 109 -2.85 -10.23 -11.68
N THR A 110 -3.16 -11.51 -11.56
CA THR A 110 -4.53 -12.04 -11.66
C THR A 110 -5.40 -11.41 -10.57
N ALA A 111 -4.96 -11.42 -9.31
CA ALA A 111 -5.69 -10.81 -8.21
C ALA A 111 -5.97 -9.31 -8.44
N LEU A 112 -4.99 -8.54 -8.93
CA LEU A 112 -5.18 -7.12 -9.25
C LEU A 112 -6.16 -6.88 -10.40
N LYS A 113 -6.27 -7.81 -11.36
CA LYS A 113 -7.17 -7.70 -12.53
C LYS A 113 -8.58 -8.14 -12.22
N THR A 114 -8.75 -9.20 -11.42
CA THR A 114 -10.06 -9.84 -11.18
C THR A 114 -10.82 -9.22 -10.01
N GLU A 115 -10.11 -8.61 -9.04
CA GLU A 115 -10.79 -7.98 -7.91
C GLU A 115 -11.70 -6.83 -8.38
N PRO A 116 -12.96 -6.76 -7.91
CA PRO A 116 -13.86 -5.66 -8.22
C PRO A 116 -13.23 -4.28 -7.95
N TYR A 117 -13.63 -3.27 -8.73
CA TYR A 117 -13.14 -1.91 -8.50
C TYR A 117 -13.67 -1.35 -7.19
N LEU A 118 -12.74 -0.83 -6.36
CA LEU A 118 -13.06 -0.22 -5.06
C LEU A 118 -13.67 1.18 -5.20
N TYR A 119 -13.54 1.78 -6.37
CA TYR A 119 -14.11 3.09 -6.67
C TYR A 119 -14.81 3.06 -8.03
N LYS A 120 -16.12 3.27 -8.03
CA LYS A 120 -16.93 3.34 -9.25
C LYS A 120 -16.82 4.73 -9.88
N ASN A 121 -16.37 4.78 -11.12
CA ASN A 121 -16.40 5.98 -11.93
C ASN A 121 -16.84 5.61 -13.35
N ALA A 122 -18.07 5.97 -13.71
CA ALA A 122 -18.66 5.68 -15.02
C ALA A 122 -17.87 6.28 -16.22
N HIS A 123 -17.01 7.24 -15.97
CA HIS A 123 -16.21 7.91 -17.01
C HIS A 123 -14.78 7.37 -17.11
N ARG A 124 -14.39 6.42 -16.27
CA ARG A 124 -13.03 5.90 -16.26
C ARG A 124 -12.85 4.81 -17.30
N LYS A 125 -11.93 5.05 -18.25
CA LYS A 125 -11.63 4.09 -19.31
C LYS A 125 -10.51 3.10 -18.97
N SER A 126 -9.63 3.47 -18.04
CA SER A 126 -8.50 2.62 -17.64
C SER A 126 -8.05 2.91 -16.21
N VAL A 127 -7.44 1.91 -15.58
CA VAL A 127 -6.75 2.01 -14.28
C VAL A 127 -5.30 1.59 -14.43
N ARG A 128 -4.42 2.22 -13.66
CA ARG A 128 -3.00 1.87 -13.65
C ARG A 128 -2.75 0.75 -12.66
N ILE A 129 -2.03 -0.29 -13.12
CA ILE A 129 -1.51 -1.37 -12.29
C ILE A 129 0.01 -1.25 -12.28
N SER A 130 0.61 -1.36 -11.10
CA SER A 130 2.06 -1.45 -10.90
C SER A 130 2.36 -2.67 -10.04
N TYR A 131 3.24 -3.56 -10.50
CA TYR A 131 3.55 -4.81 -9.81
C TYR A 131 5.01 -5.20 -10.01
N GLU A 132 5.52 -5.99 -9.08
CA GLU A 132 6.88 -6.51 -9.11
C GLU A 132 7.03 -7.63 -10.14
N VAL A 133 8.14 -7.60 -10.89
CA VAL A 133 8.51 -8.59 -11.88
C VAL A 133 9.95 -9.03 -11.72
N THR A 134 10.28 -10.23 -12.18
CA THR A 134 11.65 -10.76 -12.16
C THR A 134 12.51 -10.30 -13.34
N SER A 135 11.86 -9.87 -14.44
CA SER A 135 12.55 -9.41 -15.67
C SER A 135 11.67 -8.47 -16.48
N GLY A 136 12.30 -7.63 -17.32
CA GLY A 136 11.60 -6.79 -18.28
C GLY A 136 10.80 -5.63 -17.66
N GLY A 137 11.19 -5.18 -16.48
CA GLY A 137 10.59 -4.05 -15.78
C GLY A 137 11.56 -2.87 -15.61
N ALA A 138 11.05 -1.76 -15.10
CA ALA A 138 11.86 -0.62 -14.66
C ALA A 138 12.51 -0.92 -13.30
N MET A 139 13.78 -0.54 -13.14
CA MET A 139 14.51 -0.68 -11.88
C MET A 139 14.08 0.40 -10.89
N VAL A 140 13.74 -0.01 -9.67
CA VAL A 140 13.39 0.89 -8.55
C VAL A 140 14.18 0.50 -7.33
N GLN A 141 14.75 1.48 -6.64
CA GLN A 141 15.56 1.28 -5.44
C GLN A 141 14.70 1.51 -4.20
N ASP A 142 13.95 0.53 -3.76
CA ASP A 142 13.01 0.65 -2.64
C ASP A 142 12.91 -0.60 -1.75
N ILE A 143 13.61 -1.71 -2.05
CA ILE A 143 13.65 -2.87 -1.16
C ILE A 143 14.47 -2.52 0.09
N PRO A 144 13.91 -2.60 1.30
CA PRO A 144 14.67 -2.32 2.51
C PRO A 144 15.70 -3.43 2.77
N LEU A 145 17.00 -3.10 2.67
CA LEU A 145 18.11 -3.97 3.06
C LEU A 145 18.51 -3.76 4.52
N SER A 146 18.21 -2.58 5.08
CA SER A 146 18.48 -2.25 6.47
C SER A 146 17.34 -1.41 7.04
N PHE A 147 16.83 -1.82 8.20
CA PHE A 147 15.83 -1.09 8.98
C PHE A 147 16.45 -0.16 10.03
N SER A 148 17.80 -0.03 10.05
CA SER A 148 18.49 0.90 10.94
C SER A 148 17.94 2.32 10.79
N GLN A 149 17.69 3.00 11.90
CA GLN A 149 17.22 4.39 11.88
C GLN A 149 18.29 5.36 11.37
N LEU A 150 19.57 5.03 11.59
CA LEU A 150 20.72 5.87 11.23
C LEU A 150 21.29 5.53 9.84
N HIS A 151 21.23 4.25 9.45
CA HIS A 151 21.87 3.75 8.23
C HIS A 151 20.88 2.92 7.41
N ARG A 152 19.87 3.56 6.85
CA ARG A 152 18.92 2.90 5.92
C ARG A 152 19.62 2.59 4.60
N LYS A 153 19.42 1.36 4.14
CA LYS A 153 19.88 0.91 2.82
C LYS A 153 18.73 0.29 2.06
N HIS A 154 18.66 0.60 0.77
CA HIS A 154 17.63 0.05 -0.11
C HIS A 154 18.31 -0.69 -1.28
N GLY A 155 17.80 -1.86 -1.59
CA GLY A 155 18.13 -2.67 -2.76
C GLY A 155 17.24 -2.34 -3.94
N TRP A 156 17.55 -2.95 -5.07
CA TRP A 156 16.84 -2.76 -6.32
C TRP A 156 15.85 -3.89 -6.55
N ARG A 157 14.68 -3.54 -7.10
CA ARG A 157 13.72 -4.48 -7.69
C ARG A 157 13.26 -3.99 -9.04
N MET A 158 12.67 -4.88 -9.83
CA MET A 158 12.03 -4.51 -11.09
C MET A 158 10.52 -4.40 -10.88
N LYS A 159 9.92 -3.33 -11.39
CA LYS A 159 8.48 -3.16 -11.46
C LYS A 159 8.03 -2.97 -12.89
N ARG A 160 6.82 -3.42 -13.20
CA ARG A 160 6.13 -3.14 -14.46
C ARG A 160 4.88 -2.33 -14.17
N GLU A 161 4.58 -1.42 -15.08
CA GLU A 161 3.34 -0.64 -15.05
C GLU A 161 2.54 -0.92 -16.33
N GLU A 162 1.25 -1.16 -16.16
CA GLU A 162 0.30 -1.44 -17.24
C GLU A 162 -0.97 -0.62 -17.02
N LEU A 163 -1.66 -0.29 -18.12
CA LEU A 163 -3.00 0.27 -18.08
C LEU A 163 -4.01 -0.86 -18.37
N LEU A 164 -4.85 -1.12 -17.38
CA LEU A 164 -5.97 -2.04 -17.52
C LEU A 164 -7.18 -1.27 -18.02
N VAL A 165 -7.73 -1.67 -19.17
CA VAL A 165 -8.99 -1.13 -19.69
C VAL A 165 -10.12 -1.58 -18.78
N VAL A 166 -10.92 -0.62 -18.31
CA VAL A 166 -12.09 -0.88 -17.47
C VAL A 166 -13.26 -1.12 -18.39
N ASP A 167 -13.79 -2.34 -18.42
CA ASP A 167 -15.08 -2.60 -19.04
C ASP A 167 -16.15 -1.87 -18.24
N SER A 168 -16.96 -1.07 -18.91
CA SER A 168 -18.02 -0.24 -18.34
C SER A 168 -19.25 -1.06 -17.88
N ASN A 169 -19.02 -2.24 -17.28
CA ASN A 169 -20.10 -3.07 -16.77
C ASN A 169 -20.51 -2.59 -15.36
N PRO A 170 -21.74 -2.05 -15.17
CA PRO A 170 -22.17 -1.41 -13.92
C PRO A 170 -22.50 -2.38 -12.78
N GLU A 171 -22.45 -3.70 -12.98
CA GLU A 171 -23.01 -4.70 -12.04
C GLU A 171 -22.09 -5.14 -10.88
N HIS A 172 -20.84 -4.71 -10.82
CA HIS A 172 -19.96 -5.09 -9.70
C HIS A 172 -19.99 -4.05 -8.57
N ASP A 173 -20.71 -4.37 -7.51
CA ASP A 173 -20.71 -3.61 -6.26
C ASP A 173 -19.75 -4.24 -5.24
N ALA A 174 -18.60 -3.61 -5.03
CA ALA A 174 -17.64 -4.05 -4.02
C ALA A 174 -18.19 -3.99 -2.59
N PHE A 175 -19.24 -3.20 -2.35
CA PHE A 175 -19.89 -3.01 -1.04
C PHE A 175 -21.12 -3.89 -0.79
N SER A 176 -21.54 -4.67 -1.77
CA SER A 176 -22.67 -5.60 -1.60
C SER A 176 -22.35 -6.81 -0.71
N LYS A 177 -21.10 -6.95 -0.26
CA LYS A 177 -20.64 -8.02 0.62
C LYS A 177 -20.32 -7.56 2.05
N LEU A 178 -20.67 -6.32 2.41
CA LEU A 178 -20.63 -5.81 3.78
C LEU A 178 -22.02 -6.02 4.44
#